data_66fc6ecb72322dd573c6a4de7cf2c862
#
_entry.id   66fc6ecb72322dd573c6a4de7cf2c862
#
_cell.length_a   1.000
_cell.length_b   1.000
_cell.length_c   1.000
_cell.angle_alpha   90.00
_cell.angle_beta   90.00
_cell.angle_gamma   90.00
#
_symmetry.space_group_name_H-M   'P 1'
#
loop_
_entity.id
_entity.type
_entity.pdbx_description
1 polymer ?
#
loop_
_entity_poly.entity_id
_entity_poly.type
_entity_poly.pdbx_seq_one_letter_code
_entity_poly.pdbx_strand_id
1 'polypeptide(L)'
;MTTTTTTSVQSNGSGAPKAKTVGFVGLGNMGYGMAHNLIKAGFTVRGADIRDEPKQRLVAEGGIAAATNAEVARGADAVFVMVVNAEQAREVVHGTNGLIDTLRPGSTVILTSTIGRENAQQIAAVLADKGIHTIDSGVSGGLPGANAGTLTLMASGPKAVFEANLDVLRAVGDEDAIFHVGEEIGAGQVVKACMQALVGVTFQGTFEALVLGAKAGVSPKVLLDVLGSSVVGSTLFKRTTAYVMERDFVDTGSHIAVTWKDLGLTLDLAREAGVPMPSTALANQLFQTGMTMFPGEDNWAIVKVLELMAGTVVQADDI
;
A
#
# COMPACT_ATOMS: atom_id res chain seq x y z
N MET A 1 -3.94 -19.69 -74.55
CA MET A 1 -3.66 -20.49 -73.34
C MET A 1 -2.91 -19.60 -72.37
N THR A 2 -3.62 -19.00 -71.44
CA THR A 2 -3.07 -18.05 -70.42
C THR A 2 -3.04 -18.80 -69.09
N THR A 3 -1.84 -19.06 -68.60
CA THR A 3 -1.59 -19.78 -67.37
C THR A 3 -1.65 -18.79 -66.19
N THR A 4 -2.66 -18.91 -65.34
CA THR A 4 -2.80 -18.12 -64.13
C THR A 4 -2.01 -18.79 -62.99
N THR A 5 -0.99 -18.17 -62.48
CA THR A 5 -0.19 -18.63 -61.34
C THR A 5 -0.85 -18.12 -60.07
N THR A 6 -1.43 -19.02 -59.28
CA THR A 6 -2.02 -18.70 -57.97
C THR A 6 -0.94 -18.72 -56.92
N THR A 7 -0.58 -17.53 -56.39
CA THR A 7 0.36 -17.37 -55.26
C THR A 7 -0.44 -17.58 -53.98
N SER A 8 -0.15 -18.65 -53.25
CA SER A 8 -0.68 -18.87 -51.92
C SER A 8 -0.04 -17.94 -50.90
N VAL A 9 -0.79 -16.99 -50.37
CA VAL A 9 -0.40 -16.16 -49.22
C VAL A 9 -0.44 -17.06 -47.98
N GLN A 10 0.74 -17.35 -47.45
CA GLN A 10 0.85 -17.95 -46.11
C GLN A 10 0.35 -16.93 -45.07
N SER A 11 -0.71 -17.29 -44.33
CA SER A 11 -1.19 -16.56 -43.17
C SER A 11 -0.17 -16.67 -42.04
N ASN A 12 0.58 -15.60 -41.81
CA ASN A 12 1.35 -15.45 -40.57
C ASN A 12 0.35 -15.47 -39.42
N GLY A 13 0.44 -16.48 -38.58
CA GLY A 13 -0.35 -16.61 -37.36
C GLY A 13 -0.05 -15.42 -36.45
N SER A 14 -0.99 -14.51 -36.33
CA SER A 14 -1.02 -13.50 -35.27
C SER A 14 -1.29 -14.21 -33.96
N GLY A 15 -0.24 -14.70 -33.29
CA GLY A 15 -0.34 -15.09 -31.89
C GLY A 15 -0.86 -13.90 -31.10
N ALA A 16 -1.91 -14.09 -30.31
CA ALA A 16 -2.37 -13.05 -29.36
C ALA A 16 -1.14 -12.57 -28.55
N PRO A 17 -1.02 -11.27 -28.24
CA PRO A 17 0.09 -10.76 -27.47
C PRO A 17 0.19 -11.56 -26.17
N LYS A 18 1.37 -12.08 -25.87
CA LYS A 18 1.63 -12.87 -24.65
C LYS A 18 1.27 -12.01 -23.46
N ALA A 19 0.42 -12.51 -22.57
CA ALA A 19 0.07 -11.81 -21.34
C ALA A 19 1.35 -11.45 -20.56
N LYS A 20 1.43 -10.20 -20.08
CA LYS A 20 2.56 -9.77 -19.24
C LYS A 20 2.72 -10.70 -18.05
N THR A 21 3.97 -10.99 -17.70
CA THR A 21 4.31 -11.69 -16.46
C THR A 21 4.62 -10.66 -15.39
N VAL A 22 3.89 -10.73 -14.29
CA VAL A 22 4.03 -9.82 -13.15
C VAL A 22 4.56 -10.59 -11.95
N GLY A 23 5.67 -10.14 -11.41
CA GLY A 23 6.17 -10.60 -10.13
C GLY A 23 5.49 -9.87 -8.97
N PHE A 24 5.32 -10.54 -7.84
CA PHE A 24 4.81 -9.91 -6.61
C PHE A 24 5.54 -10.43 -5.38
N VAL A 25 6.19 -9.55 -4.63
CA VAL A 25 6.88 -9.91 -3.39
C VAL A 25 6.23 -9.21 -2.20
N GLY A 26 5.87 -10.02 -1.20
CA GLY A 26 5.13 -9.59 -0.03
C GLY A 26 3.61 -9.76 -0.22
N LEU A 27 3.11 -10.96 0.11
CA LEU A 27 1.71 -11.35 0.00
C LEU A 27 0.98 -11.21 1.35
N GLY A 28 1.31 -10.16 2.12
CA GLY A 28 0.61 -9.80 3.35
C GLY A 28 -0.78 -9.21 3.07
N ASN A 29 -1.37 -8.57 4.09
CA ASN A 29 -2.74 -8.03 4.02
C ASN A 29 -3.00 -7.20 2.75
N MET A 30 -2.10 -6.28 2.41
CA MET A 30 -2.25 -5.45 1.20
C MET A 30 -1.84 -6.20 -0.06
N GLY A 31 -0.66 -6.84 -0.03
CA GLY A 31 -0.07 -7.43 -1.24
C GLY A 31 -0.86 -8.60 -1.79
N TYR A 32 -1.51 -9.39 -0.94
CA TYR A 32 -2.35 -10.50 -1.42
C TYR A 32 -3.53 -10.01 -2.27
N GLY A 33 -4.27 -9.00 -1.79
CA GLY A 33 -5.38 -8.41 -2.54
C GLY A 33 -4.93 -7.81 -3.88
N MET A 34 -3.78 -7.13 -3.89
CA MET A 34 -3.19 -6.58 -5.13
C MET A 34 -2.82 -7.69 -6.10
N ALA A 35 -2.14 -8.76 -5.64
CA ALA A 35 -1.75 -9.90 -6.47
C ALA A 35 -2.98 -10.65 -7.04
N HIS A 36 -4.03 -10.83 -6.23
CA HIS A 36 -5.31 -11.39 -6.66
C HIS A 36 -5.93 -10.58 -7.80
N ASN A 37 -5.98 -9.26 -7.68
CA ASN A 37 -6.54 -8.41 -8.73
C ASN A 37 -5.71 -8.44 -10.03
N LEU A 38 -4.40 -8.58 -9.95
CA LEU A 38 -3.55 -8.82 -11.13
C LEU A 38 -3.91 -10.15 -11.83
N ILE A 39 -4.11 -11.23 -11.07
CA ILE A 39 -4.57 -12.52 -11.62
C ILE A 39 -5.92 -12.36 -12.28
N LYS A 40 -6.88 -11.70 -11.61
CA LYS A 40 -8.22 -11.44 -12.12
C LYS A 40 -8.22 -10.59 -13.40
N ALA A 41 -7.26 -9.68 -13.54
CA ALA A 41 -7.06 -8.90 -14.76
C ALA A 41 -6.37 -9.67 -15.90
N GLY A 42 -6.03 -10.97 -15.71
CA GLY A 42 -5.47 -11.84 -16.73
C GLY A 42 -3.95 -11.85 -16.84
N PHE A 43 -3.24 -11.26 -15.89
CA PHE A 43 -1.78 -11.33 -15.84
C PHE A 43 -1.30 -12.69 -15.33
N THR A 44 -0.16 -13.16 -15.83
CA THR A 44 0.55 -14.29 -15.21
C THR A 44 1.28 -13.77 -13.98
N VAL A 45 0.79 -14.09 -12.78
CA VAL A 45 1.36 -13.60 -11.52
C VAL A 45 2.23 -14.66 -10.87
N ARG A 46 3.48 -14.29 -10.54
CA ARG A 46 4.40 -15.12 -9.77
C ARG A 46 4.72 -14.42 -8.45
N GLY A 47 4.43 -15.07 -7.32
CA GLY A 47 4.54 -14.43 -6.01
C GLY A 47 5.40 -15.16 -5.01
N ALA A 48 6.04 -14.39 -4.11
CA ALA A 48 6.77 -14.88 -2.94
C ALA A 48 6.36 -14.14 -1.66
N ASP A 49 6.37 -14.86 -0.57
CA ASP A 49 6.27 -14.37 0.80
C ASP A 49 7.14 -15.24 1.69
N ILE A 50 7.58 -14.73 2.83
CA ILE A 50 8.33 -15.49 3.84
C ILE A 50 7.48 -16.58 4.49
N ARG A 51 6.15 -16.42 4.48
CA ARG A 51 5.17 -17.39 4.98
C ARG A 51 4.66 -18.25 3.85
N ASP A 52 4.32 -19.50 4.13
CA ASP A 52 3.83 -20.45 3.12
C ASP A 52 2.33 -20.26 2.81
N GLU A 53 1.53 -19.90 3.81
CA GLU A 53 0.08 -19.77 3.66
C GLU A 53 -0.31 -18.76 2.56
N PRO A 54 0.23 -17.52 2.48
CA PRO A 54 -0.12 -16.61 1.39
C PRO A 54 0.28 -17.12 0.00
N LYS A 55 1.40 -17.87 -0.10
CA LYS A 55 1.82 -18.51 -1.37
C LYS A 55 0.83 -19.59 -1.81
N GLN A 56 0.34 -20.41 -0.87
CA GLN A 56 -0.67 -21.44 -1.16
C GLN A 56 -1.99 -20.82 -1.62
N ARG A 57 -2.42 -19.73 -0.98
CA ARG A 57 -3.61 -18.96 -1.40
C ARG A 57 -3.43 -18.39 -2.80
N LEU A 58 -2.26 -17.82 -3.12
CA LEU A 58 -1.96 -17.32 -4.47
C LEU A 58 -2.11 -18.41 -5.53
N VAL A 59 -1.60 -19.63 -5.24
CA VAL A 59 -1.72 -20.78 -6.16
C VAL A 59 -3.18 -21.21 -6.35
N ALA A 60 -3.98 -21.20 -5.28
CA ALA A 60 -5.40 -21.54 -5.35
C ALA A 60 -6.18 -20.57 -6.26
N GLU A 61 -5.72 -19.33 -6.40
CA GLU A 61 -6.29 -18.29 -7.27
C GLU A 61 -5.71 -18.31 -8.71
N GLY A 62 -4.85 -19.30 -9.03
CA GLY A 62 -4.25 -19.43 -10.37
C GLY A 62 -2.90 -18.72 -10.54
N GLY A 63 -2.32 -18.18 -9.47
CA GLY A 63 -0.96 -17.65 -9.47
C GLY A 63 0.10 -18.75 -9.34
N ILE A 64 1.36 -18.35 -9.39
CA ILE A 64 2.53 -19.25 -9.31
C ILE A 64 3.33 -18.87 -8.07
N ALA A 65 3.49 -19.82 -7.12
CA ALA A 65 4.36 -19.62 -5.99
C ALA A 65 5.83 -19.72 -6.41
N ALA A 66 6.65 -18.82 -5.90
CA ALA A 66 8.10 -18.83 -6.05
C ALA A 66 8.78 -19.07 -4.71
N ALA A 67 9.90 -19.79 -4.71
CA ALA A 67 10.65 -20.07 -3.51
C ALA A 67 11.60 -18.90 -3.14
N THR A 68 12.03 -18.11 -4.14
CA THR A 68 12.97 -17.00 -3.96
C THR A 68 12.51 -15.75 -4.73
N ASN A 69 13.04 -14.58 -4.36
CA ASN A 69 12.78 -13.34 -5.09
C ASN A 69 13.33 -13.40 -6.52
N ALA A 70 14.48 -14.06 -6.72
CA ALA A 70 15.04 -14.30 -8.05
C ALA A 70 14.10 -15.13 -8.94
N GLU A 71 13.39 -16.11 -8.38
CA GLU A 71 12.36 -16.86 -9.12
C GLU A 71 11.14 -16.02 -9.46
N VAL A 72 10.72 -15.10 -8.56
CA VAL A 72 9.65 -14.14 -8.87
C VAL A 72 10.03 -13.29 -10.08
N ALA A 73 11.25 -12.81 -10.12
CA ALA A 73 11.77 -11.90 -11.14
C ALA A 73 12.00 -12.56 -12.50
N ARG A 74 12.17 -13.88 -12.55
CA ARG A 74 12.54 -14.60 -13.77
C ARG A 74 11.51 -14.45 -14.88
N GLY A 75 11.85 -13.66 -15.90
CA GLY A 75 10.98 -13.38 -17.04
C GLY A 75 9.82 -12.43 -16.74
N ALA A 76 9.81 -11.78 -15.59
CA ALA A 76 8.83 -10.75 -15.26
C ALA A 76 9.08 -9.47 -16.07
N ASP A 77 8.00 -8.84 -16.48
CA ASP A 77 7.99 -7.54 -17.16
C ASP A 77 7.91 -6.41 -16.13
N ALA A 78 7.15 -6.65 -15.04
CA ALA A 78 7.05 -5.78 -13.88
C ALA A 78 7.05 -6.61 -12.58
N VAL A 79 7.59 -6.06 -11.49
CA VAL A 79 7.58 -6.71 -10.17
C VAL A 79 7.13 -5.70 -9.11
N PHE A 80 6.03 -6.02 -8.42
CA PHE A 80 5.59 -5.28 -7.24
C PHE A 80 6.35 -5.73 -5.99
N VAL A 81 6.76 -4.76 -5.18
CA VAL A 81 7.37 -4.99 -3.87
C VAL A 81 6.49 -4.32 -2.81
N MET A 82 5.84 -5.15 -1.97
CA MET A 82 4.90 -4.69 -0.92
C MET A 82 5.28 -5.33 0.42
N VAL A 83 6.35 -4.85 1.03
CA VAL A 83 6.91 -5.31 2.30
C VAL A 83 6.80 -4.23 3.37
N VAL A 84 7.14 -4.55 4.62
CA VAL A 84 6.82 -3.71 5.78
C VAL A 84 7.76 -2.49 5.90
N ASN A 85 9.05 -2.66 5.58
CA ASN A 85 10.08 -1.64 5.81
C ASN A 85 11.16 -1.62 4.74
N ALA A 86 12.06 -0.64 4.83
CA ALA A 86 13.14 -0.42 3.87
C ALA A 86 14.19 -1.54 3.86
N GLU A 87 14.47 -2.14 5.01
CA GLU A 87 15.43 -3.25 5.11
C GLU A 87 14.93 -4.46 4.32
N GLN A 88 13.66 -4.83 4.51
CA GLN A 88 13.03 -5.89 3.73
C GLN A 88 12.99 -5.55 2.23
N ALA A 89 12.71 -4.30 1.86
CA ALA A 89 12.70 -3.90 0.45
C ALA A 89 14.09 -4.03 -0.19
N ARG A 90 15.15 -3.64 0.53
CA ARG A 90 16.53 -3.85 0.08
C ARG A 90 16.87 -5.34 -0.06
N GLU A 91 16.54 -6.15 0.95
CA GLU A 91 16.77 -7.61 0.90
C GLU A 91 16.03 -8.25 -0.28
N VAL A 92 14.79 -7.86 -0.56
CA VAL A 92 14.02 -8.33 -1.71
C VAL A 92 14.70 -7.96 -3.03
N VAL A 93 15.19 -6.73 -3.17
CA VAL A 93 15.72 -6.25 -4.45
C VAL A 93 17.15 -6.76 -4.70
N HIS A 94 18.06 -6.63 -3.74
CA HIS A 94 19.49 -6.91 -3.93
C HIS A 94 20.14 -7.74 -2.81
N GLY A 95 19.34 -8.40 -1.94
CA GLY A 95 19.82 -9.42 -1.02
C GLY A 95 20.11 -10.74 -1.73
N THR A 96 20.38 -11.79 -0.95
CA THR A 96 20.66 -13.14 -1.48
C THR A 96 19.45 -13.70 -2.24
N ASN A 97 19.65 -14.12 -3.48
CA ASN A 97 18.57 -14.49 -4.41
C ASN A 97 17.54 -13.35 -4.60
N GLY A 98 18.01 -12.11 -4.68
CA GLY A 98 17.20 -10.92 -4.89
C GLY A 98 16.65 -10.79 -6.31
N LEU A 99 15.76 -9.83 -6.50
CA LEU A 99 15.16 -9.57 -7.82
C LEU A 99 16.21 -9.25 -8.87
N ILE A 100 17.27 -8.53 -8.48
CA ILE A 100 18.34 -8.05 -9.38
C ILE A 100 19.13 -9.19 -10.05
N ASP A 101 19.10 -10.40 -9.47
CA ASP A 101 19.86 -11.54 -9.99
C ASP A 101 19.28 -12.08 -11.31
N THR A 102 17.99 -11.85 -11.57
CA THR A 102 17.29 -12.46 -12.71
C THR A 102 16.39 -11.50 -13.50
N LEU A 103 16.15 -10.28 -13.00
CA LEU A 103 15.46 -9.24 -13.75
C LEU A 103 16.26 -8.86 -15.01
N ARG A 104 15.54 -8.69 -16.11
CA ARG A 104 16.14 -8.27 -17.39
C ARG A 104 16.22 -6.74 -17.46
N PRO A 105 17.24 -6.18 -18.14
CA PRO A 105 17.19 -4.78 -18.52
C PRO A 105 15.88 -4.43 -19.23
N GLY A 106 15.31 -3.28 -18.92
CA GLY A 106 13.99 -2.84 -19.40
C GLY A 106 12.80 -3.32 -18.59
N SER A 107 12.96 -4.26 -17.61
CA SER A 107 11.91 -4.60 -16.65
C SER A 107 11.69 -3.44 -15.67
N THR A 108 10.54 -3.43 -14.99
CA THR A 108 10.19 -2.39 -13.99
C THR A 108 10.00 -3.00 -12.62
N VAL A 109 10.61 -2.42 -11.58
CA VAL A 109 10.27 -2.67 -10.18
C VAL A 109 9.33 -1.58 -9.69
N ILE A 110 8.17 -1.97 -9.17
CA ILE A 110 7.15 -1.07 -8.63
C ILE A 110 7.19 -1.18 -7.10
N LEU A 111 7.79 -0.18 -6.46
CA LEU A 111 7.93 -0.10 -4.99
C LEU A 111 6.64 0.46 -4.41
N THR A 112 5.81 -0.41 -3.82
CA THR A 112 4.55 0.00 -3.17
C THR A 112 4.65 0.05 -1.65
N SER A 113 5.79 -0.33 -1.10
CA SER A 113 6.11 -0.23 0.33
C SER A 113 6.33 1.23 0.76
N THR A 114 5.83 1.62 1.93
CA THR A 114 6.14 2.92 2.54
C THR A 114 7.49 2.80 3.27
N ILE A 115 8.55 3.29 2.63
CA ILE A 115 9.94 3.11 3.05
C ILE A 115 10.73 4.41 3.19
N GLY A 116 10.11 5.55 2.86
CA GLY A 116 10.73 6.86 2.84
C GLY A 116 11.51 7.17 1.55
N ARG A 117 11.65 8.47 1.29
CA ARG A 117 12.23 9.02 0.04
C ARG A 117 13.62 8.49 -0.26
N GLU A 118 14.53 8.61 0.70
CA GLU A 118 15.94 8.26 0.52
C GLU A 118 16.12 6.77 0.19
N ASN A 119 15.42 5.88 0.92
CA ASN A 119 15.48 4.44 0.67
C ASN A 119 14.96 4.05 -0.72
N ALA A 120 13.88 4.68 -1.19
CA ALA A 120 13.35 4.45 -2.52
C ALA A 120 14.36 4.87 -3.60
N GLN A 121 15.03 6.01 -3.43
CA GLN A 121 16.08 6.50 -4.32
C GLN A 121 17.31 5.59 -4.34
N GLN A 122 17.76 5.12 -3.18
CA GLN A 122 18.90 4.19 -3.08
C GLN A 122 18.61 2.86 -3.80
N ILE A 123 17.41 2.30 -3.61
CA ILE A 123 17.00 1.07 -4.31
C ILE A 123 16.92 1.31 -5.82
N ALA A 124 16.36 2.44 -6.24
CA ALA A 124 16.25 2.78 -7.67
C ALA A 124 17.62 2.96 -8.34
N ALA A 125 18.60 3.53 -7.64
CA ALA A 125 19.97 3.67 -8.16
C ALA A 125 20.59 2.30 -8.44
N VAL A 126 20.48 1.35 -7.51
CA VAL A 126 20.98 -0.03 -7.68
C VAL A 126 20.31 -0.74 -8.86
N LEU A 127 19.00 -0.53 -9.06
CA LEU A 127 18.26 -1.09 -10.20
C LEU A 127 18.67 -0.46 -11.53
N ALA A 128 18.87 0.86 -11.55
CA ALA A 128 19.28 1.61 -12.74
C ALA A 128 20.65 1.15 -13.26
N ASP A 129 21.60 0.81 -12.40
CA ASP A 129 22.92 0.24 -12.76
C ASP A 129 22.81 -1.07 -13.56
N LYS A 130 21.67 -1.75 -13.47
CA LYS A 130 21.34 -2.97 -14.23
C LYS A 130 20.37 -2.71 -15.40
N GLY A 131 20.07 -1.45 -15.70
CA GLY A 131 19.11 -1.08 -16.73
C GLY A 131 17.66 -1.46 -16.38
N ILE A 132 17.33 -1.61 -15.09
CA ILE A 132 15.99 -1.92 -14.58
C ILE A 132 15.32 -0.61 -14.18
N HIS A 133 14.09 -0.40 -14.63
CA HIS A 133 13.33 0.79 -14.29
C HIS A 133 12.69 0.67 -12.91
N THR A 134 12.42 1.81 -12.30
CA THR A 134 11.71 1.89 -11.02
C THR A 134 10.50 2.81 -11.13
N ILE A 135 9.38 2.40 -10.56
CA ILE A 135 8.26 3.23 -10.17
C ILE A 135 8.18 3.17 -8.64
N ASP A 136 8.23 4.31 -7.97
CA ASP A 136 7.90 4.44 -6.57
C ASP A 136 6.45 4.84 -6.44
N SER A 137 5.63 4.06 -5.75
CA SER A 137 4.18 4.30 -5.64
C SER A 137 3.67 4.08 -4.23
N GLY A 138 3.52 5.14 -3.47
CA GLY A 138 2.71 5.08 -2.26
C GLY A 138 1.28 4.64 -2.59
N VAL A 139 0.67 3.85 -1.71
CA VAL A 139 -0.70 3.35 -1.89
C VAL A 139 -1.61 3.79 -0.74
N SER A 140 -2.90 4.00 -1.03
CA SER A 140 -3.93 4.31 -0.04
C SER A 140 -5.23 3.60 -0.35
N GLY A 141 -6.02 3.26 0.69
CA GLY A 141 -7.28 2.53 0.59
C GLY A 141 -7.40 1.42 1.62
N GLY A 142 -6.26 1.03 2.23
CA GLY A 142 -6.18 -0.05 3.22
C GLY A 142 -6.58 -1.40 2.64
N LEU A 143 -6.83 -2.37 3.50
CA LEU A 143 -7.21 -3.73 3.11
C LEU A 143 -8.44 -3.78 2.19
N PRO A 144 -9.52 -2.99 2.42
CA PRO A 144 -10.67 -2.98 1.51
C PRO A 144 -10.31 -2.54 0.09
N GLY A 145 -9.53 -1.48 -0.06
CA GLY A 145 -9.08 -0.99 -1.37
C GLY A 145 -8.16 -1.97 -2.08
N ALA A 146 -7.25 -2.63 -1.34
CA ALA A 146 -6.37 -3.65 -1.91
C ALA A 146 -7.17 -4.86 -2.44
N ASN A 147 -8.16 -5.33 -1.69
CA ASN A 147 -9.01 -6.44 -2.09
C ASN A 147 -9.93 -6.10 -3.27
N ALA A 148 -10.43 -4.87 -3.32
CA ALA A 148 -11.33 -4.41 -4.38
C ALA A 148 -10.60 -3.98 -5.67
N GLY A 149 -9.27 -3.80 -5.65
CA GLY A 149 -8.51 -3.23 -6.76
C GLY A 149 -8.78 -1.73 -6.97
N THR A 150 -9.08 -1.00 -5.89
CA THR A 150 -9.48 0.42 -5.91
C THR A 150 -8.55 1.29 -5.07
N LEU A 151 -7.26 0.94 -5.03
CA LEU A 151 -6.28 1.75 -4.33
C LEU A 151 -6.06 3.09 -5.02
N THR A 152 -5.86 4.14 -4.23
CA THR A 152 -5.22 5.36 -4.71
C THR A 152 -3.72 5.09 -4.85
N LEU A 153 -3.16 5.36 -6.02
CA LEU A 153 -1.73 5.18 -6.31
C LEU A 153 -1.05 6.55 -6.50
N MET A 154 0.03 6.77 -5.77
CA MET A 154 0.84 7.99 -5.82
C MET A 154 2.19 7.63 -6.48
N ALA A 155 2.16 7.44 -7.80
CA ALA A 155 3.29 6.89 -8.55
C ALA A 155 4.27 7.98 -9.00
N SER A 156 5.55 7.76 -8.78
CA SER A 156 6.64 8.60 -9.31
C SER A 156 7.68 7.77 -10.06
N GLY A 157 8.36 8.42 -10.98
CA GLY A 157 9.33 7.82 -11.88
C GLY A 157 9.20 8.39 -13.29
N PRO A 158 10.09 8.04 -14.22
CA PRO A 158 10.03 8.54 -15.59
C PRO A 158 8.66 8.32 -16.22
N LYS A 159 8.06 9.37 -16.79
CA LYS A 159 6.70 9.34 -17.32
C LYS A 159 6.48 8.21 -18.34
N ALA A 160 7.44 7.96 -19.22
CA ALA A 160 7.36 6.88 -20.19
C ALA A 160 7.30 5.48 -19.52
N VAL A 161 8.01 5.29 -18.39
CA VAL A 161 7.97 4.04 -17.60
C VAL A 161 6.62 3.89 -16.90
N PHE A 162 6.09 4.98 -16.33
CA PHE A 162 4.77 5.02 -15.73
C PHE A 162 3.68 4.63 -16.76
N GLU A 163 3.67 5.28 -17.93
CA GLU A 163 2.71 5.01 -19.00
C GLU A 163 2.78 3.57 -19.52
N ALA A 164 3.98 3.01 -19.65
CA ALA A 164 4.19 1.62 -20.08
C ALA A 164 3.69 0.57 -19.07
N ASN A 165 3.45 0.96 -17.82
CA ASN A 165 2.97 0.09 -16.75
C ASN A 165 1.55 0.43 -16.27
N LEU A 166 0.83 1.33 -16.96
CA LEU A 166 -0.54 1.71 -16.58
C LEU A 166 -1.49 0.53 -16.49
N ASP A 167 -1.31 -0.49 -17.33
CA ASP A 167 -2.13 -1.71 -17.33
C ASP A 167 -2.05 -2.47 -16.00
N VAL A 168 -0.82 -2.66 -15.46
CA VAL A 168 -0.64 -3.33 -14.17
C VAL A 168 -1.04 -2.43 -12.99
N LEU A 169 -0.87 -1.11 -13.10
CA LEU A 169 -1.31 -0.17 -12.07
C LEU A 169 -2.84 -0.12 -11.99
N ARG A 170 -3.55 -0.12 -13.12
CA ARG A 170 -5.03 -0.18 -13.19
C ARG A 170 -5.61 -1.47 -12.62
N ALA A 171 -4.88 -2.57 -12.65
CA ALA A 171 -5.35 -3.80 -12.05
C ALA A 171 -5.45 -3.74 -10.52
N VAL A 172 -4.69 -2.85 -9.87
CA VAL A 172 -4.64 -2.74 -8.41
C VAL A 172 -5.19 -1.42 -7.87
N GLY A 173 -5.36 -0.40 -8.71
CA GLY A 173 -5.83 0.93 -8.35
C GLY A 173 -7.13 1.32 -9.04
N ASP A 174 -7.82 2.30 -8.47
CA ASP A 174 -8.96 2.97 -9.09
C ASP A 174 -8.46 3.78 -10.29
N GLU A 175 -9.09 3.63 -11.46
CA GLU A 175 -8.66 4.30 -12.69
C GLU A 175 -8.59 5.83 -12.54
N ASP A 176 -9.51 6.41 -11.77
CA ASP A 176 -9.58 7.86 -11.51
C ASP A 176 -8.65 8.30 -10.36
N ALA A 177 -7.99 7.36 -9.68
CA ALA A 177 -7.13 7.63 -8.54
C ALA A 177 -5.67 7.13 -8.72
N ILE A 178 -5.22 6.97 -9.95
CA ILE A 178 -3.82 6.68 -10.30
C ILE A 178 -3.13 7.96 -10.71
N PHE A 179 -2.29 8.51 -9.85
CA PHE A 179 -1.62 9.78 -10.05
C PHE A 179 -0.14 9.59 -10.38
N HIS A 180 0.33 10.18 -11.49
CA HIS A 180 1.76 10.39 -11.73
C HIS A 180 2.16 11.69 -11.01
N VAL A 181 2.79 11.55 -9.83
CA VAL A 181 3.07 12.67 -8.92
C VAL A 181 4.43 13.35 -9.16
N GLY A 182 5.24 12.82 -10.07
CA GLY A 182 6.53 13.40 -10.45
C GLY A 182 7.43 12.39 -11.15
N GLU A 183 8.44 12.90 -11.84
CA GLU A 183 9.40 12.05 -12.58
C GLU A 183 10.54 11.52 -11.70
N GLU A 184 10.79 12.17 -10.56
CA GLU A 184 11.85 11.75 -9.64
C GLU A 184 11.35 10.69 -8.66
N ILE A 185 12.11 9.60 -8.54
CA ILE A 185 11.86 8.56 -7.55
C ILE A 185 11.90 9.17 -6.15
N GLY A 186 10.93 8.77 -5.33
CA GLY A 186 10.73 9.28 -3.98
C GLY A 186 9.65 10.35 -3.88
N ALA A 187 9.17 10.95 -4.98
CA ALA A 187 8.04 11.88 -4.93
C ALA A 187 6.75 11.18 -4.45
N GLY A 188 6.55 9.91 -4.80
CA GLY A 188 5.46 9.08 -4.30
C GLY A 188 5.52 8.91 -2.77
N GLN A 189 6.72 8.68 -2.20
CA GLN A 189 6.93 8.61 -0.76
C GLN A 189 6.63 9.95 -0.07
N VAL A 190 6.99 11.08 -0.70
CA VAL A 190 6.69 12.42 -0.16
C VAL A 190 5.19 12.65 -0.08
N VAL A 191 4.44 12.36 -1.16
CA VAL A 191 2.97 12.50 -1.16
C VAL A 191 2.34 11.56 -0.12
N LYS A 192 2.85 10.32 -0.03
CA LYS A 192 2.42 9.37 1.00
C LYS A 192 2.68 9.89 2.41
N ALA A 193 3.84 10.48 2.69
CA ALA A 193 4.16 11.06 3.98
C ALA A 193 3.21 12.22 4.35
N CYS A 194 2.92 13.12 3.40
CA CYS A 194 1.94 14.19 3.60
C CYS A 194 0.55 13.64 3.94
N MET A 195 0.13 12.60 3.24
CA MET A 195 -1.14 11.94 3.53
C MET A 195 -1.14 11.28 4.91
N GLN A 196 -0.07 10.58 5.31
CA GLN A 196 0.02 9.93 6.61
C GLN A 196 0.04 10.94 7.77
N ALA A 197 0.63 12.13 7.59
CA ALA A 197 0.52 13.22 8.55
C ALA A 197 -0.95 13.58 8.82
N LEU A 198 -1.74 13.79 7.76
CA LEU A 198 -3.18 14.09 7.88
C LEU A 198 -3.96 12.92 8.51
N VAL A 199 -3.64 11.67 8.14
CA VAL A 199 -4.26 10.47 8.72
C VAL A 199 -4.02 10.41 10.23
N GLY A 200 -2.76 10.57 10.69
CA GLY A 200 -2.43 10.51 12.12
C GLY A 200 -3.09 11.60 12.94
N VAL A 201 -3.09 12.84 12.44
CA VAL A 201 -3.74 13.98 13.12
C VAL A 201 -5.26 13.81 13.13
N THR A 202 -5.84 13.27 12.05
CA THR A 202 -7.29 12.99 12.01
C THR A 202 -7.69 11.90 13.00
N PHE A 203 -6.91 10.84 13.14
CA PHE A 203 -7.13 9.83 14.18
C PHE A 203 -7.13 10.45 15.56
N GLN A 204 -6.06 11.19 15.90
CA GLN A 204 -5.95 11.84 17.20
C GLN A 204 -7.15 12.74 17.49
N GLY A 205 -7.48 13.67 16.60
CA GLY A 205 -8.61 14.58 16.78
C GLY A 205 -9.95 13.86 16.87
N THR A 206 -10.14 12.78 16.13
CA THR A 206 -11.35 11.94 16.20
C THR A 206 -11.47 11.29 17.58
N PHE A 207 -10.41 10.66 18.08
CA PHE A 207 -10.44 9.99 19.38
C PHE A 207 -10.64 10.97 20.54
N GLU A 208 -9.97 12.13 20.52
CA GLU A 208 -10.15 13.20 21.51
C GLU A 208 -11.61 13.69 21.53
N ALA A 209 -12.21 13.93 20.36
CA ALA A 209 -13.59 14.39 20.26
C ALA A 209 -14.60 13.35 20.81
N LEU A 210 -14.40 12.07 20.48
CA LEU A 210 -15.26 10.99 20.96
C LEU A 210 -15.18 10.83 22.48
N VAL A 211 -13.95 10.81 23.03
CA VAL A 211 -13.73 10.65 24.48
C VAL A 211 -14.25 11.86 25.24
N LEU A 212 -14.05 13.08 24.73
CA LEU A 212 -14.60 14.30 25.34
C LEU A 212 -16.12 14.26 25.40
N GLY A 213 -16.77 13.93 24.29
CA GLY A 213 -18.24 13.88 24.23
C GLY A 213 -18.83 12.79 25.14
N ALA A 214 -18.26 11.59 25.13
CA ALA A 214 -18.68 10.50 26.03
C ALA A 214 -18.50 10.89 27.50
N LYS A 215 -17.37 11.48 27.87
CA LYS A 215 -17.12 11.96 29.24
C LYS A 215 -18.05 13.09 29.66
N ALA A 216 -18.46 13.93 28.73
CA ALA A 216 -19.43 15.02 28.95
C ALA A 216 -20.90 14.54 28.96
N GLY A 217 -21.17 13.24 28.80
CA GLY A 217 -22.50 12.64 28.88
C GLY A 217 -23.32 12.70 27.60
N VAL A 218 -22.67 12.94 26.46
CA VAL A 218 -23.32 12.85 25.14
C VAL A 218 -23.20 11.41 24.64
N SER A 219 -24.32 10.82 24.21
CA SER A 219 -24.30 9.48 23.62
C SER A 219 -23.32 9.41 22.46
N PRO A 220 -22.39 8.44 22.42
CA PRO A 220 -21.44 8.26 21.32
C PRO A 220 -22.14 8.14 19.96
N LYS A 221 -23.30 7.51 19.88
CA LYS A 221 -24.09 7.43 18.65
C LYS A 221 -24.50 8.81 18.13
N VAL A 222 -24.97 9.70 19.01
CA VAL A 222 -25.33 11.06 18.63
C VAL A 222 -24.12 11.84 18.12
N LEU A 223 -22.96 11.69 18.78
CA LEU A 223 -21.71 12.29 18.31
C LEU A 223 -21.34 11.80 16.91
N LEU A 224 -21.47 10.52 16.67
CA LEU A 224 -21.19 9.90 15.38
C LEU A 224 -22.06 10.48 14.27
N ASP A 225 -23.38 10.52 14.51
CA ASP A 225 -24.36 10.98 13.53
C ASP A 225 -24.15 12.48 13.21
N VAL A 226 -23.93 13.31 14.24
CA VAL A 226 -23.71 14.75 14.07
C VAL A 226 -22.37 15.05 13.41
N LEU A 227 -21.25 14.51 13.93
CA LEU A 227 -19.94 14.77 13.39
C LEU A 227 -19.77 14.14 12.00
N GLY A 228 -20.32 12.95 11.78
CA GLY A 228 -20.26 12.24 10.50
C GLY A 228 -21.06 12.92 9.37
N SER A 229 -22.09 13.71 9.70
CA SER A 229 -22.87 14.52 8.74
C SER A 229 -22.33 15.94 8.58
N SER A 230 -21.43 16.38 9.42
CA SER A 230 -20.84 17.70 9.42
C SER A 230 -19.63 17.83 8.47
N VAL A 231 -19.03 19.03 8.42
CA VAL A 231 -17.82 19.33 7.62
C VAL A 231 -16.61 18.49 8.01
N VAL A 232 -16.56 17.91 9.21
CA VAL A 232 -15.46 17.02 9.66
C VAL A 232 -15.72 15.55 9.33
N GLY A 233 -16.90 15.20 8.86
CA GLY A 233 -17.30 13.84 8.47
C GLY A 233 -16.61 13.41 7.17
N SER A 234 -15.49 12.70 7.29
CA SER A 234 -14.75 12.11 6.18
C SER A 234 -14.91 10.60 6.13
N THR A 235 -14.49 9.96 5.03
CA THR A 235 -14.44 8.48 4.94
C THR A 235 -13.58 7.89 6.06
N LEU A 236 -12.45 8.53 6.39
CA LEU A 236 -11.59 8.09 7.49
C LEU A 236 -12.32 8.21 8.84
N PHE A 237 -12.98 9.35 9.12
CA PHE A 237 -13.77 9.54 10.33
C PHE A 237 -14.83 8.44 10.48
N LYS A 238 -15.66 8.25 9.44
CA LYS A 238 -16.76 7.26 9.48
C LYS A 238 -16.26 5.84 9.71
N ARG A 239 -15.17 5.45 9.05
CA ARG A 239 -14.57 4.12 9.24
C ARG A 239 -13.99 3.96 10.64
N THR A 240 -13.23 4.94 11.12
CA THR A 240 -12.64 4.94 12.46
C THR A 240 -13.68 4.79 13.53
N THR A 241 -14.73 5.61 13.45
CA THR A 241 -15.80 5.62 14.44
C THR A 241 -16.62 4.33 14.44
N ALA A 242 -16.85 3.70 13.29
CA ALA A 242 -17.52 2.39 13.22
C ALA A 242 -16.76 1.34 14.03
N TYR A 243 -15.46 1.16 13.80
CA TYR A 243 -14.65 0.21 14.56
C TYR A 243 -14.57 0.54 16.07
N VAL A 244 -14.49 1.82 16.42
CA VAL A 244 -14.50 2.23 17.84
C VAL A 244 -15.81 1.87 18.50
N MET A 245 -16.96 2.09 17.85
CA MET A 245 -18.29 1.79 18.39
C MET A 245 -18.54 0.29 18.55
N GLU A 246 -18.04 -0.51 17.60
CA GLU A 246 -18.13 -1.97 17.62
C GLU A 246 -17.07 -2.61 18.51
N ARG A 247 -16.11 -1.82 19.04
CA ARG A 247 -14.96 -2.30 19.83
C ARG A 247 -14.12 -3.34 19.08
N ASP A 248 -14.09 -3.24 17.75
CA ASP A 248 -13.34 -4.13 16.87
C ASP A 248 -11.93 -3.58 16.64
N PHE A 249 -10.97 -4.08 17.38
CA PHE A 249 -9.60 -3.55 17.45
C PHE A 249 -8.53 -4.52 16.93
N VAL A 250 -8.90 -5.67 16.39
CA VAL A 250 -7.97 -6.73 16.00
C VAL A 250 -8.32 -7.24 14.60
N ASP A 251 -7.29 -7.53 13.80
CA ASP A 251 -7.42 -8.15 12.47
C ASP A 251 -8.26 -7.35 11.44
N THR A 252 -8.47 -6.05 11.66
CA THR A 252 -9.15 -5.18 10.68
C THR A 252 -8.22 -4.74 9.55
N GLY A 253 -6.94 -5.10 9.63
CA GLY A 253 -5.93 -4.85 8.61
C GLY A 253 -5.25 -3.48 8.69
N SER A 254 -5.31 -2.80 9.82
CA SER A 254 -4.78 -1.43 10.00
C SER A 254 -3.95 -1.28 11.29
N HIS A 255 -2.87 -2.05 11.41
CA HIS A 255 -2.05 -2.14 12.62
C HIS A 255 -1.44 -0.81 13.09
N ILE A 256 -1.48 -0.58 14.42
CA ILE A 256 -0.85 0.56 15.10
C ILE A 256 0.62 0.73 14.68
N ALA A 257 1.38 -0.38 14.65
CA ALA A 257 2.81 -0.36 14.31
C ALA A 257 3.09 0.21 12.91
N VAL A 258 2.19 -0.02 11.94
CA VAL A 258 2.34 0.51 10.57
C VAL A 258 2.15 2.02 10.56
N THR A 259 1.11 2.53 11.18
CA THR A 259 0.86 3.97 11.26
C THR A 259 1.94 4.68 12.08
N TRP A 260 2.36 4.11 13.21
CA TRP A 260 3.47 4.65 14.00
C TRP A 260 4.75 4.76 13.16
N LYS A 261 5.12 3.72 12.43
CA LYS A 261 6.27 3.73 11.50
C LYS A 261 6.13 4.81 10.42
N ASP A 262 4.95 4.90 9.79
CA ASP A 262 4.70 5.84 8.70
C ASP A 262 4.76 7.30 9.19
N LEU A 263 4.26 7.59 10.40
CA LEU A 263 4.41 8.89 11.05
C LEU A 263 5.88 9.20 11.39
N GLY A 264 6.65 8.19 11.79
CA GLY A 264 8.09 8.30 11.99
C GLY A 264 8.82 8.72 10.71
N LEU A 265 8.58 8.01 9.60
CA LEU A 265 9.12 8.36 8.27
C LEU A 265 8.71 9.77 7.82
N THR A 266 7.49 10.19 8.16
CA THR A 266 6.99 11.54 7.87
C THR A 266 7.76 12.60 8.64
N LEU A 267 8.05 12.36 9.93
CA LEU A 267 8.82 13.27 10.78
C LEU A 267 10.30 13.31 10.36
N ASP A 268 10.86 12.21 9.88
CA ASP A 268 12.21 12.19 9.33
C ASP A 268 12.30 13.05 8.07
N LEU A 269 11.38 12.88 7.13
CA LEU A 269 11.28 13.74 5.94
C LEU A 269 11.09 15.21 6.31
N ALA A 270 10.23 15.51 7.29
CA ALA A 270 10.00 16.88 7.74
C ALA A 270 11.26 17.51 8.34
N ARG A 271 12.07 16.73 9.08
CA ARG A 271 13.36 17.15 9.63
C ARG A 271 14.37 17.47 8.53
N GLU A 272 14.46 16.64 7.50
CA GLU A 272 15.29 16.86 6.32
C GLU A 272 14.88 18.13 5.56
N ALA A 273 13.57 18.35 5.41
CA ALA A 273 13.01 19.50 4.71
C ALA A 273 12.98 20.79 5.56
N GLY A 274 13.32 20.73 6.86
CA GLY A 274 13.25 21.87 7.76
C GLY A 274 11.83 22.33 8.08
N VAL A 275 10.81 21.44 8.01
CA VAL A 275 9.40 21.76 8.23
C VAL A 275 8.96 21.34 9.64
N PRO A 276 8.51 22.28 10.51
CA PRO A 276 7.95 21.92 11.80
C PRO A 276 6.61 21.19 11.67
N MET A 277 6.46 20.05 12.35
CA MET A 277 5.22 19.25 12.33
C MET A 277 4.75 18.89 13.75
N PRO A 278 4.34 19.87 14.57
CA PRO A 278 4.00 19.64 15.97
C PRO A 278 2.81 18.69 16.16
N SER A 279 1.75 18.81 15.37
CA SER A 279 0.58 17.92 15.45
C SER A 279 0.91 16.49 15.09
N THR A 280 1.70 16.28 14.03
CA THR A 280 2.15 14.94 13.61
C THR A 280 3.09 14.31 14.66
N ALA A 281 3.95 15.12 15.29
CA ALA A 281 4.82 14.64 16.36
C ALA A 281 4.00 14.18 17.58
N LEU A 282 2.97 14.92 17.96
CA LEU A 282 2.07 14.54 19.04
C LEU A 282 1.28 13.25 18.68
N ALA A 283 0.75 13.15 17.47
CA ALA A 283 0.09 11.93 16.99
C ALA A 283 1.04 10.73 17.04
N ASN A 284 2.29 10.88 16.60
CA ASN A 284 3.28 9.81 16.65
C ASN A 284 3.55 9.32 18.09
N GLN A 285 3.62 10.24 19.08
CA GLN A 285 3.77 9.88 20.49
C GLN A 285 2.53 9.13 21.03
N LEU A 286 1.33 9.53 20.64
CA LEU A 286 0.11 8.83 21.01
C LEU A 286 0.09 7.39 20.44
N PHE A 287 0.47 7.23 19.17
CA PHE A 287 0.62 5.91 18.54
C PHE A 287 1.74 5.07 19.18
N GLN A 288 2.86 5.69 19.61
CA GLN A 288 3.90 5.01 20.38
C GLN A 288 3.35 4.46 21.70
N THR A 289 2.54 5.26 22.40
CA THR A 289 1.88 4.84 23.63
C THR A 289 0.94 3.66 23.39
N GLY A 290 0.11 3.75 22.35
CA GLY A 290 -0.80 2.67 21.96
C GLY A 290 -0.07 1.38 21.61
N MET A 291 1.02 1.48 20.87
CA MET A 291 1.85 0.32 20.51
C MET A 291 2.43 -0.40 21.75
N THR A 292 2.78 0.37 22.80
CA THR A 292 3.29 -0.18 24.05
C THR A 292 2.19 -0.83 24.89
N MET A 293 1.00 -0.20 24.94
CA MET A 293 -0.11 -0.66 25.79
C MET A 293 -0.94 -1.76 25.14
N PHE A 294 -1.05 -1.75 23.81
CA PHE A 294 -1.92 -2.64 23.03
C PHE A 294 -1.15 -3.25 21.86
N PRO A 295 -0.09 -4.04 22.11
CA PRO A 295 0.74 -4.62 21.06
C PRO A 295 -0.08 -5.58 20.19
N GLY A 296 0.01 -5.43 18.87
CA GLY A 296 -0.70 -6.27 17.91
C GLY A 296 -2.12 -5.83 17.59
N GLU A 297 -2.64 -4.76 18.22
CA GLU A 297 -3.95 -4.22 17.88
C GLU A 297 -3.88 -3.20 16.73
N ASP A 298 -5.04 -2.86 16.20
CA ASP A 298 -5.22 -1.96 15.08
C ASP A 298 -5.37 -0.49 15.53
N ASN A 299 -5.28 0.44 14.58
CA ASN A 299 -5.25 1.89 14.83
C ASN A 299 -6.40 2.41 15.69
N TRP A 300 -7.55 1.77 15.62
CA TRP A 300 -8.75 2.13 16.37
C TRP A 300 -8.58 1.98 17.89
N ALA A 301 -7.72 1.06 18.31
CA ALA A 301 -7.39 0.81 19.71
C ALA A 301 -6.69 1.98 20.40
N ILE A 302 -6.19 2.96 19.66
CA ILE A 302 -5.61 4.21 20.21
C ILE A 302 -6.63 4.97 21.06
N VAL A 303 -7.94 4.85 20.76
CA VAL A 303 -8.99 5.46 21.58
C VAL A 303 -8.92 4.99 23.05
N LYS A 304 -8.52 3.73 23.30
CA LYS A 304 -8.39 3.16 24.63
C LYS A 304 -7.35 3.86 25.52
N VAL A 305 -6.29 4.42 24.89
CA VAL A 305 -5.29 5.23 25.62
C VAL A 305 -5.98 6.45 26.23
N LEU A 306 -6.77 7.17 25.45
CA LEU A 306 -7.48 8.37 25.88
C LEU A 306 -8.64 8.03 26.84
N GLU A 307 -9.33 6.92 26.62
CA GLU A 307 -10.36 6.41 27.52
C GLU A 307 -9.81 6.14 28.93
N LEU A 308 -8.65 5.50 29.03
CA LEU A 308 -7.95 5.27 30.29
C LEU A 308 -7.53 6.57 30.98
N MET A 309 -7.00 7.52 30.21
CA MET A 309 -6.61 8.83 30.75
C MET A 309 -7.83 9.64 31.27
N ALA A 310 -8.96 9.53 30.58
CA ALA A 310 -10.19 10.26 30.92
C ALA A 310 -11.10 9.52 31.94
N GLY A 311 -10.87 8.23 32.18
CA GLY A 311 -11.76 7.39 33.00
C GLY A 311 -13.18 7.30 32.41
N THR A 312 -13.27 6.99 31.11
CA THR A 312 -14.53 6.81 30.36
C THR A 312 -14.34 5.78 29.26
N VAL A 313 -15.42 5.31 28.67
CA VAL A 313 -15.39 4.36 27.54
C VAL A 313 -16.29 4.90 26.43
N VAL A 314 -15.82 4.80 25.17
CA VAL A 314 -16.57 5.15 23.96
C VAL A 314 -17.11 3.85 23.36
N GLN A 315 -18.37 3.56 23.55
CA GLN A 315 -19.05 2.40 22.98
C GLN A 315 -20.50 2.75 22.64
N ALA A 316 -21.13 1.95 21.77
CA ALA A 316 -22.57 2.07 21.55
C ALA A 316 -23.32 1.88 22.88
N ASP A 317 -24.34 2.68 23.11
CA ASP A 317 -25.22 2.44 24.23
C ASP A 317 -25.89 1.07 24.02
N ASP A 318 -25.89 0.22 25.04
CA ASP A 318 -26.70 -1.01 25.04
C ASP A 318 -28.16 -0.58 24.90
N ILE A 319 -28.81 -1.00 23.79
CA ILE A 319 -30.24 -0.73 23.50
C ILE A 319 -31.10 -1.65 24.35
#